data_7880b7adee3fcef1eb60a76ca16c1f0c
#
_entry.id   7880b7adee3fcef1eb60a76ca16c1f0c
#
_cell.length_a   1.000
_cell.length_b   1.000
_cell.length_c   1.000
_cell.angle_alpha   90.00
_cell.angle_beta   90.00
_cell.angle_gamma   90.00
#
_symmetry.space_group_name_H-M   'P 1'
#
loop_
_entity.id
_entity.type
_entity.pdbx_description
1 polymer ?
#
loop_
_entity_poly.entity_id
_entity_poly.type
_entity_poly.pdbx_seq_one_letter_code
_entity_poly.pdbx_strand_id
1 'polypeptide(L)'
;MWLWLRYFLIIALSGVVLYFVLQTDVAALKCPFELEASEQWTIQQERPGDFIAKHLKGRMQALAGVTTFRFERYDVVNTELAPGIREGSLVKAGDHVLTFRSLYDESQKKMLQAKVEMYQATLDNLLSGELQSRVTEGERLVTLAYTNYYSYLPLVERRRELFNTGYISNDEVQQLEEELNSRFAEIAVAEADLNARKMACSSNVINTARAELKVAQKELEMVNDRLAARTITTPVSGRVTQVSLDPEIKTILRVVNEDPIYARVVAPLTFSNEIQPGLEAVLTFHNEDLTVTGRVESVSIVPVPLMGLSVVHALIPIRDVPFSAISSMTGEASIPSIKIDPFHSSLAALRALYEKFSNSLRKE
;
A
#
# COMPACT_ATOMS: atom_id res chain seq x y z
N MET A 1 -16.68 -23.13 88.98
CA MET A 1 -16.73 -24.02 87.79
C MET A 1 -17.48 -23.45 86.61
N TRP A 2 -18.56 -22.70 86.76
CA TRP A 2 -19.40 -22.15 85.71
C TRP A 2 -18.78 -20.97 84.94
N LEU A 3 -17.93 -20.15 85.58
CA LEU A 3 -17.24 -19.02 84.92
C LEU A 3 -16.16 -19.50 83.91
N TRP A 4 -15.42 -20.56 84.25
CA TRP A 4 -14.41 -21.12 83.36
C TRP A 4 -15.00 -21.76 82.12
N LEU A 5 -16.17 -22.35 82.22
CA LEU A 5 -16.85 -22.95 81.10
C LEU A 5 -17.34 -21.87 80.09
N ARG A 6 -17.74 -20.68 80.58
CA ARG A 6 -18.09 -19.55 79.71
C ARG A 6 -16.90 -18.98 78.97
N TYR A 7 -15.76 -18.83 79.65
CA TYR A 7 -14.56 -18.33 78.95
C TYR A 7 -14.03 -19.34 77.94
N PHE A 8 -14.10 -20.61 78.19
CA PHE A 8 -13.71 -21.67 77.27
C PHE A 8 -14.65 -21.65 76.00
N LEU A 9 -15.94 -21.44 76.21
CA LEU A 9 -16.94 -21.37 75.11
C LEU A 9 -16.75 -20.12 74.25
N ILE A 10 -16.39 -18.99 74.86
CA ILE A 10 -16.10 -17.75 74.12
C ILE A 10 -14.80 -17.89 73.30
N ILE A 11 -13.76 -18.51 73.85
CA ILE A 11 -12.49 -18.75 73.12
C ILE A 11 -12.70 -19.78 72.05
N ALA A 12 -13.47 -20.84 72.27
CA ALA A 12 -13.81 -21.82 71.25
C ALA A 12 -14.64 -21.18 70.10
N LEU A 13 -15.62 -20.34 70.41
CA LEU A 13 -16.44 -19.62 69.44
C LEU A 13 -15.62 -18.62 68.70
N SER A 14 -14.71 -17.88 69.36
CA SER A 14 -13.80 -16.95 68.70
C SER A 14 -12.80 -17.65 67.74
N GLY A 15 -12.32 -18.83 68.14
CA GLY A 15 -11.45 -19.70 67.34
C GLY A 15 -12.18 -20.24 66.11
N VAL A 16 -13.45 -20.64 66.25
CA VAL A 16 -14.28 -21.07 65.12
C VAL A 16 -14.58 -19.91 64.19
N VAL A 17 -14.90 -18.73 64.71
CA VAL A 17 -15.12 -17.53 63.90
C VAL A 17 -13.84 -17.09 63.19
N LEU A 18 -12.69 -17.13 63.89
CA LEU A 18 -11.38 -16.84 63.30
C LEU A 18 -11.00 -17.88 62.24
N TYR A 19 -11.28 -19.16 62.47
CA TYR A 19 -11.09 -20.22 61.47
C TYR A 19 -11.96 -20.03 60.26
N PHE A 20 -13.25 -19.66 60.41
CA PHE A 20 -14.15 -19.34 59.31
C PHE A 20 -13.73 -18.06 58.56
N VAL A 21 -13.25 -17.03 59.26
CA VAL A 21 -12.73 -15.79 58.66
C VAL A 21 -11.44 -16.02 57.90
N LEU A 22 -10.57 -16.92 58.39
CA LEU A 22 -9.33 -17.31 57.68
C LEU A 22 -9.58 -18.30 56.53
N GLN A 23 -10.72 -18.97 56.51
CA GLN A 23 -11.15 -19.88 55.43
C GLN A 23 -12.13 -19.23 54.42
N THR A 24 -12.45 -17.92 54.58
CA THR A 24 -13.15 -17.22 53.50
C THR A 24 -12.22 -17.20 52.27
N ASP A 25 -12.38 -18.21 51.43
CA ASP A 25 -11.88 -18.15 50.07
C ASP A 25 -12.33 -16.80 49.49
N VAL A 26 -11.35 -15.98 49.16
CA VAL A 26 -11.63 -14.69 48.49
C VAL A 26 -12.45 -15.05 47.25
N ALA A 27 -13.73 -14.69 47.30
CA ALA A 27 -14.62 -15.04 46.19
C ALA A 27 -14.03 -14.42 44.91
N ALA A 28 -13.66 -15.27 43.99
CA ALA A 28 -13.05 -14.85 42.76
C ALA A 28 -14.13 -14.60 41.69
N LEU A 29 -14.07 -13.44 41.07
CA LEU A 29 -14.91 -13.11 39.92
C LEU A 29 -14.37 -13.87 38.71
N LYS A 30 -15.20 -14.76 38.18
CA LYS A 30 -14.89 -15.51 36.95
C LYS A 30 -15.45 -14.81 35.75
N CYS A 31 -14.59 -14.38 34.83
CA CYS A 31 -14.92 -13.66 33.64
C CYS A 31 -14.31 -14.33 32.41
N PRO A 32 -15.03 -14.40 31.29
CA PRO A 32 -14.45 -14.88 30.05
C PRO A 32 -13.38 -13.92 29.55
N PHE A 33 -12.35 -14.47 28.93
CA PHE A 33 -11.33 -13.70 28.24
C PHE A 33 -11.06 -14.26 26.85
N GLU A 34 -10.54 -13.41 26.00
CA GLU A 34 -10.01 -13.74 24.68
C GLU A 34 -8.59 -13.16 24.54
N LEU A 35 -7.68 -13.93 23.95
CA LEU A 35 -6.33 -13.43 23.68
C LEU A 35 -6.33 -12.51 22.46
N GLU A 36 -5.74 -11.35 22.65
CA GLU A 36 -5.53 -10.37 21.61
C GLU A 36 -4.04 -10.06 21.46
N ALA A 37 -3.61 -10.00 20.22
CA ALA A 37 -2.26 -9.55 19.90
C ALA A 37 -2.09 -8.05 20.15
N SER A 38 -0.87 -7.64 20.49
CA SER A 38 -0.55 -6.21 20.66
C SER A 38 -0.66 -5.43 19.36
N GLU A 39 -0.39 -6.08 18.24
CA GLU A 39 -0.39 -5.47 16.92
C GLU A 39 -0.75 -6.52 15.86
N GLN A 40 -1.62 -6.16 14.94
CA GLN A 40 -2.07 -7.03 13.87
C GLN A 40 -2.11 -6.27 12.55
N TRP A 41 -1.62 -6.91 11.51
CA TRP A 41 -1.73 -6.42 10.15
C TRP A 41 -2.32 -7.48 9.26
N THR A 42 -3.36 -7.08 8.48
CA THR A 42 -4.14 -8.03 7.69
C THR A 42 -4.37 -7.47 6.30
N ILE A 43 -4.11 -8.27 5.29
CA ILE A 43 -4.48 -7.97 3.89
C ILE A 43 -5.73 -8.77 3.56
N GLN A 44 -6.76 -8.07 3.09
CA GLN A 44 -8.05 -8.65 2.73
C GLN A 44 -8.45 -8.24 1.32
N GLN A 45 -9.07 -9.15 0.59
CA GLN A 45 -9.74 -8.84 -0.66
C GLN A 45 -11.20 -8.51 -0.34
N GLU A 46 -11.64 -7.28 -0.63
CA GLU A 46 -13.06 -6.89 -0.44
C GLU A 46 -13.90 -7.24 -1.67
N ARG A 47 -13.35 -7.00 -2.84
CA ARG A 47 -13.94 -7.30 -4.14
C ARG A 47 -12.85 -7.76 -5.10
N PRO A 48 -13.19 -8.44 -6.20
CA PRO A 48 -12.23 -8.72 -7.26
C PRO A 48 -11.51 -7.43 -7.72
N GLY A 49 -10.18 -7.38 -7.58
CA GLY A 49 -9.37 -6.23 -7.90
C GLY A 49 -9.25 -5.14 -6.82
N ASP A 50 -9.96 -5.27 -5.67
CA ASP A 50 -9.84 -4.34 -4.55
C ASP A 50 -9.27 -5.05 -3.33
N PHE A 51 -8.11 -4.62 -2.86
CA PHE A 51 -7.44 -5.16 -1.68
C PHE A 51 -7.24 -4.08 -0.63
N ILE A 52 -7.43 -4.44 0.63
CA ILE A 52 -7.27 -3.54 1.76
C ILE A 52 -6.29 -4.15 2.76
N ALA A 53 -5.26 -3.40 3.10
CA ALA A 53 -4.37 -3.71 4.20
C ALA A 53 -4.80 -2.88 5.43
N LYS A 54 -5.17 -3.56 6.51
CA LYS A 54 -5.56 -2.95 7.79
C LYS A 54 -4.47 -3.19 8.80
N HIS A 55 -4.03 -2.14 9.45
CA HIS A 55 -3.06 -2.19 10.54
C HIS A 55 -3.77 -1.80 11.84
N LEU A 56 -3.87 -2.74 12.76
CA LEU A 56 -4.45 -2.58 14.09
C LEU A 56 -3.31 -2.56 15.09
N LYS A 57 -3.31 -1.60 16.00
CA LYS A 57 -2.25 -1.42 16.99
C LYS A 57 -2.80 -1.02 18.35
N GLY A 58 -2.12 -1.49 19.40
CA GLY A 58 -2.38 -1.07 20.76
C GLY A 58 -3.45 -1.90 21.48
N ARG A 59 -3.73 -1.50 22.72
CA ARG A 59 -4.48 -2.24 23.73
C ARG A 59 -5.95 -2.56 23.39
N MET A 60 -6.50 -1.93 22.35
CA MET A 60 -7.90 -2.16 21.91
C MET A 60 -7.96 -2.37 20.39
N GLN A 61 -6.86 -2.83 19.80
CA GLN A 61 -6.73 -3.01 18.34
C GLN A 61 -7.25 -1.78 17.56
N ALA A 62 -6.83 -0.59 18.00
CA ALA A 62 -7.20 0.64 17.32
C ALA A 62 -6.65 0.65 15.89
N LEU A 63 -7.44 1.11 14.94
CA LEU A 63 -7.03 1.22 13.56
C LEU A 63 -5.89 2.24 13.44
N ALA A 64 -4.66 1.75 13.25
CA ALA A 64 -3.46 2.57 13.11
C ALA A 64 -3.24 3.04 11.66
N GLY A 65 -3.71 2.24 10.69
CA GLY A 65 -3.59 2.59 9.29
C GLY A 65 -4.43 1.69 8.38
N VAL A 66 -4.81 2.25 7.24
CA VAL A 66 -5.48 1.52 6.15
C VAL A 66 -4.82 1.91 4.84
N THR A 67 -4.42 0.92 4.08
CA THR A 67 -3.91 1.11 2.72
C THR A 67 -4.80 0.34 1.76
N THR A 68 -5.29 1.01 0.72
CA THR A 68 -6.16 0.39 -0.28
C THR A 68 -5.40 0.27 -1.59
N PHE A 69 -5.40 -0.91 -2.18
CA PHE A 69 -4.86 -1.20 -3.50
C PHE A 69 -6.02 -1.45 -4.45
N ARG A 70 -6.17 -0.57 -5.44
CA ARG A 70 -7.17 -0.70 -6.50
C ARG A 70 -6.49 -1.00 -7.81
N PHE A 71 -7.12 -1.88 -8.58
CA PHE A 71 -6.72 -2.24 -9.92
C PHE A 71 -7.77 -1.80 -10.93
N GLU A 72 -7.36 -1.63 -12.18
CA GLU A 72 -8.28 -1.26 -13.25
C GLU A 72 -9.37 -2.32 -13.44
N ARG A 73 -10.53 -1.88 -13.91
CA ARG A 73 -11.64 -2.78 -14.14
C ARG A 73 -11.27 -3.79 -15.22
N TYR A 74 -11.48 -5.08 -14.95
CA TYR A 74 -11.08 -6.22 -15.79
C TYR A 74 -9.58 -6.51 -15.83
N ASP A 75 -8.76 -5.90 -14.97
CA ASP A 75 -7.37 -6.29 -14.83
C ASP A 75 -7.25 -7.69 -14.22
N VAL A 76 -6.30 -8.46 -14.74
CA VAL A 76 -5.95 -9.76 -14.18
C VAL A 76 -4.82 -9.55 -13.18
N VAL A 77 -5.16 -9.68 -11.91
CA VAL A 77 -4.22 -9.49 -10.81
C VAL A 77 -3.81 -10.85 -10.23
N ASN A 78 -2.54 -11.17 -10.35
CA ASN A 78 -1.96 -12.34 -9.69
C ASN A 78 -1.33 -11.91 -8.37
N THR A 79 -1.64 -12.65 -7.31
CA THR A 79 -1.07 -12.46 -5.99
C THR A 79 0.05 -13.47 -5.78
N GLU A 80 1.28 -13.00 -5.57
CA GLU A 80 2.45 -13.85 -5.34
C GLU A 80 3.02 -13.58 -3.95
N LEU A 81 3.18 -14.65 -3.17
CA LEU A 81 3.85 -14.57 -1.87
C LEU A 81 5.36 -14.48 -2.06
N ALA A 82 6.02 -13.71 -1.20
CA ALA A 82 7.47 -13.68 -1.17
C ALA A 82 8.05 -15.05 -0.77
N PRO A 83 9.24 -15.40 -1.28
CA PRO A 83 9.88 -16.67 -0.94
C PRO A 83 10.03 -16.84 0.58
N GLY A 84 9.60 -18.00 1.10
CA GLY A 84 9.70 -18.33 2.52
C GLY A 84 8.53 -17.85 3.39
N ILE A 85 7.59 -17.08 2.85
CA ILE A 85 6.37 -16.67 3.56
C ILE A 85 5.37 -17.82 3.55
N ARG A 86 5.05 -18.33 4.73
CA ARG A 86 4.06 -19.38 5.00
C ARG A 86 3.48 -19.20 6.39
N GLU A 87 2.41 -19.86 6.68
CA GLU A 87 1.84 -19.88 8.04
C GLU A 87 2.92 -20.36 9.05
N GLY A 88 3.02 -19.64 10.17
CA GLY A 88 4.02 -19.87 11.20
C GLY A 88 5.36 -19.16 10.98
N SER A 89 5.65 -18.59 9.78
CA SER A 89 6.91 -17.87 9.55
C SER A 89 6.99 -16.58 10.35
N LEU A 90 8.20 -16.25 10.82
CA LEU A 90 8.51 -14.99 11.50
C LEU A 90 8.95 -13.96 10.46
N VAL A 91 8.40 -12.76 10.54
CA VAL A 91 8.71 -11.61 9.67
C VAL A 91 9.05 -10.39 10.51
N LYS A 92 9.88 -9.52 9.96
CA LYS A 92 10.22 -8.22 10.55
C LYS A 92 9.50 -7.09 9.82
N ALA A 93 9.26 -6.00 10.52
CA ALA A 93 8.77 -4.78 9.89
C ALA A 93 9.69 -4.35 8.74
N GLY A 94 9.12 -4.10 7.57
CA GLY A 94 9.84 -3.80 6.34
C GLY A 94 10.11 -5.02 5.43
N ASP A 95 9.93 -6.25 5.92
CA ASP A 95 10.12 -7.44 5.08
C ASP A 95 9.07 -7.49 3.97
N HIS A 96 9.52 -7.87 2.77
CA HIS A 96 8.65 -8.14 1.65
C HIS A 96 7.85 -9.43 1.89
N VAL A 97 6.52 -9.34 1.80
CA VAL A 97 5.64 -10.48 2.09
C VAL A 97 4.78 -10.91 0.90
N LEU A 98 4.47 -9.98 0.00
CA LEU A 98 3.51 -10.21 -1.06
C LEU A 98 3.74 -9.23 -2.21
N THR A 99 3.52 -9.68 -3.46
CA THR A 99 3.49 -8.81 -4.65
C THR A 99 2.18 -9.02 -5.39
N PHE A 100 1.53 -7.92 -5.74
CA PHE A 100 0.41 -7.92 -6.68
C PHE A 100 0.95 -7.68 -8.09
N ARG A 101 0.82 -8.66 -8.98
CA ARG A 101 1.15 -8.52 -10.40
C ARG A 101 -0.09 -8.19 -11.21
N SER A 102 -0.10 -7.01 -11.80
CA SER A 102 -1.13 -6.53 -12.73
C SER A 102 -0.66 -6.73 -14.16
N LEU A 103 -1.38 -7.50 -14.94
CA LEU A 103 -1.09 -7.70 -16.36
C LEU A 103 -1.26 -6.39 -17.15
N TYR A 104 -2.22 -5.57 -16.75
CA TYR A 104 -2.44 -4.25 -17.32
C TYR A 104 -1.23 -3.32 -17.11
N ASP A 105 -0.78 -3.16 -15.84
CA ASP A 105 0.36 -2.30 -15.50
C ASP A 105 1.65 -2.76 -16.21
N GLU A 106 1.89 -4.09 -16.31
CA GLU A 106 3.04 -4.65 -17.04
C GLU A 106 2.97 -4.37 -18.55
N SER A 107 1.79 -4.50 -19.13
CA SER A 107 1.57 -4.21 -20.55
C SER A 107 1.74 -2.72 -20.84
N GLN A 108 1.22 -1.86 -19.96
CA GLN A 108 1.38 -0.40 -20.07
C GLN A 108 2.85 0.00 -19.96
N LYS A 109 3.61 -0.61 -19.05
CA LYS A 109 5.07 -0.39 -18.94
C LYS A 109 5.78 -0.70 -20.27
N LYS A 110 5.51 -1.86 -20.88
CA LYS A 110 6.11 -2.25 -22.16
C LYS A 110 5.75 -1.27 -23.29
N MET A 111 4.50 -0.84 -23.35
CA MET A 111 4.05 0.14 -24.33
C MET A 111 4.78 1.48 -24.15
N LEU A 112 4.93 1.96 -22.92
CA LEU A 112 5.62 3.22 -22.62
C LEU A 112 7.13 3.11 -22.85
N GLN A 113 7.74 1.96 -22.59
CA GLN A 113 9.14 1.70 -22.94
C GLN A 113 9.36 1.83 -24.45
N ALA A 114 8.52 1.19 -25.27
CA ALA A 114 8.58 1.33 -26.73
C ALA A 114 8.34 2.78 -27.19
N LYS A 115 7.46 3.52 -26.52
CA LYS A 115 7.21 4.95 -26.79
C LYS A 115 8.44 5.81 -26.50
N VAL A 116 9.13 5.55 -25.37
CA VAL A 116 10.40 6.23 -25.03
C VAL A 116 11.48 5.93 -26.07
N GLU A 117 11.63 4.66 -26.47
CA GLU A 117 12.59 4.26 -27.51
C GLU A 117 12.30 4.94 -28.85
N MET A 118 11.02 5.05 -29.25
CA MET A 118 10.60 5.75 -30.46
C MET A 118 10.97 7.24 -30.43
N TYR A 119 10.66 7.94 -29.31
CA TYR A 119 11.00 9.36 -29.18
C TYR A 119 12.51 9.59 -29.09
N GLN A 120 13.23 8.67 -28.43
CA GLN A 120 14.69 8.71 -28.39
C GLN A 120 15.28 8.59 -29.82
N ALA A 121 14.85 7.60 -30.60
CA ALA A 121 15.27 7.42 -31.99
C ALA A 121 14.93 8.64 -32.85
N THR A 122 13.77 9.26 -32.64
CA THR A 122 13.38 10.49 -33.32
C THR A 122 14.32 11.64 -33.00
N LEU A 123 14.65 11.84 -31.72
CA LEU A 123 15.59 12.87 -31.29
C LEU A 123 17.00 12.59 -31.84
N ASP A 124 17.46 11.35 -31.80
CA ASP A 124 18.77 10.94 -32.35
C ASP A 124 18.86 11.19 -33.85
N ASN A 125 17.78 10.92 -34.60
CA ASN A 125 17.70 11.24 -36.02
C ASN A 125 17.76 12.76 -36.29
N LEU A 126 17.10 13.57 -35.46
CA LEU A 126 17.16 15.03 -35.56
C LEU A 126 18.55 15.61 -35.21
N LEU A 127 19.27 14.94 -34.30
CA LEU A 127 20.63 15.30 -33.88
C LEU A 127 21.71 14.70 -34.80
N SER A 128 21.36 13.70 -35.63
CA SER A 128 22.29 13.09 -36.56
C SER A 128 22.74 14.10 -37.61
N GLY A 129 23.99 13.97 -38.06
CA GLY A 129 24.54 14.86 -39.10
C GLY A 129 23.85 14.79 -40.46
N GLU A 130 22.88 13.87 -40.67
CA GLU A 130 22.14 13.70 -41.90
C GLU A 130 21.30 14.94 -42.27
N LEU A 131 20.57 15.53 -41.31
CA LEU A 131 19.80 16.75 -41.53
C LEU A 131 20.71 17.93 -41.83
N GLN A 132 21.86 18.05 -41.15
CA GLN A 132 22.85 19.07 -41.48
C GLN A 132 23.47 18.86 -42.86
N SER A 133 23.70 17.63 -43.27
CA SER A 133 24.15 17.29 -44.61
C SER A 133 23.16 17.74 -45.68
N ARG A 134 21.84 17.56 -45.46
CA ARG A 134 20.77 18.03 -46.35
C ARG A 134 20.71 19.56 -46.47
N VAL A 135 21.00 20.29 -45.37
CA VAL A 135 21.10 21.76 -45.42
C VAL A 135 22.30 22.17 -46.28
N THR A 136 23.46 21.54 -46.09
CA THR A 136 24.68 21.81 -46.87
C THR A 136 24.46 21.49 -48.35
N GLU A 137 23.75 20.44 -48.70
CA GLU A 137 23.32 20.12 -50.07
C GLU A 137 22.45 21.21 -50.64
N GLY A 138 21.43 21.69 -49.89
CA GLY A 138 20.56 22.81 -50.28
C GLY A 138 21.38 24.11 -50.53
N GLU A 139 22.37 24.42 -49.70
CA GLU A 139 23.27 25.58 -49.90
C GLU A 139 24.07 25.46 -51.21
N ARG A 140 24.53 24.25 -51.52
CA ARG A 140 25.22 24.00 -52.80
C ARG A 140 24.28 24.18 -54.00
N LEU A 141 23.00 23.71 -53.88
CA LEU A 141 22.01 23.90 -54.97
C LEU A 141 21.70 25.38 -55.19
N VAL A 142 21.56 26.16 -54.12
CA VAL A 142 21.39 27.63 -54.25
C VAL A 142 22.62 28.24 -54.91
N THR A 143 23.82 27.85 -54.49
CA THR A 143 25.06 28.35 -55.14
C THR A 143 25.13 27.99 -56.63
N LEU A 144 24.71 26.79 -57.00
CA LEU A 144 24.63 26.34 -58.39
C LEU A 144 23.65 27.19 -59.20
N ALA A 145 22.45 27.44 -58.66
CA ALA A 145 21.44 28.28 -59.32
C ALA A 145 21.94 29.70 -59.57
N TYR A 146 22.58 30.32 -58.55
CA TYR A 146 23.25 31.62 -58.74
C TYR A 146 24.36 31.58 -59.80
N THR A 147 25.20 30.54 -59.75
CA THR A 147 26.28 30.39 -60.75
C THR A 147 25.73 30.27 -62.17
N ASN A 148 24.68 29.51 -62.38
CA ASN A 148 24.01 29.36 -63.65
C ASN A 148 23.43 30.71 -64.16
N TYR A 149 22.79 31.46 -63.26
CA TYR A 149 22.27 32.77 -63.59
C TYR A 149 23.38 33.75 -63.98
N TYR A 150 24.38 33.94 -63.12
CA TYR A 150 25.47 34.89 -63.37
C TYR A 150 26.38 34.48 -64.52
N SER A 151 26.51 33.23 -64.86
CA SER A 151 27.26 32.80 -66.06
C SER A 151 26.53 33.06 -67.34
N TYR A 152 25.19 33.10 -67.32
CA TYR A 152 24.34 33.34 -68.45
C TYR A 152 24.09 34.84 -68.67
N LEU A 153 24.05 35.65 -67.65
CA LEU A 153 23.79 37.10 -67.75
C LEU A 153 24.70 37.83 -68.72
N PRO A 154 26.04 37.66 -68.79
CA PRO A 154 26.90 38.34 -69.69
C PRO A 154 26.61 37.98 -71.22
N LEU A 155 26.10 36.78 -71.46
CA LEU A 155 25.69 36.35 -72.78
C LEU A 155 24.48 37.14 -73.21
N VAL A 156 23.47 37.30 -72.37
CA VAL A 156 22.25 38.07 -72.67
C VAL A 156 22.61 39.56 -72.89
N GLU A 157 23.46 40.12 -72.02
CA GLU A 157 23.91 41.52 -72.16
C GLU A 157 24.63 41.75 -73.45
N ARG A 158 25.56 40.89 -73.83
CA ARG A 158 26.26 40.99 -75.13
C ARG A 158 25.31 40.88 -76.33
N ARG A 159 24.31 39.99 -76.25
CA ARG A 159 23.30 39.80 -77.26
C ARG A 159 22.38 41.03 -77.35
N ARG A 160 22.04 41.63 -76.22
CA ARG A 160 21.25 42.88 -76.17
C ARG A 160 22.01 44.05 -76.89
N GLU A 161 23.32 44.12 -76.71
CA GLU A 161 24.16 45.10 -77.40
C GLU A 161 24.17 44.89 -78.90
N LEU A 162 24.26 43.64 -79.38
CA LEU A 162 24.18 43.28 -80.79
C LEU A 162 22.82 43.61 -81.41
N PHE A 163 21.74 43.46 -80.64
CA PHE A 163 20.40 43.88 -81.08
C PHE A 163 20.34 45.39 -81.27
N ASN A 164 20.85 46.17 -80.30
CA ASN A 164 20.86 47.61 -80.39
C ASN A 164 21.65 48.12 -81.58
N THR A 165 22.59 47.35 -82.13
CA THR A 165 23.36 47.65 -83.34
C THR A 165 22.76 47.05 -84.63
N GLY A 166 21.60 46.35 -84.51
CA GLY A 166 20.83 45.78 -85.61
C GLY A 166 21.35 44.46 -86.20
N TYR A 167 22.24 43.72 -85.46
CA TYR A 167 22.82 42.47 -85.96
C TYR A 167 22.00 41.24 -85.68
N ILE A 168 21.06 41.27 -84.70
CA ILE A 168 20.20 40.14 -84.35
C ILE A 168 18.73 40.54 -84.29
N SER A 169 17.81 39.53 -84.30
CA SER A 169 16.37 39.77 -84.24
C SER A 169 15.87 39.98 -82.78
N ASN A 170 14.71 40.67 -82.72
CA ASN A 170 14.05 40.82 -81.39
C ASN A 170 13.64 39.50 -80.80
N ASP A 171 13.20 38.53 -81.59
CA ASP A 171 12.76 37.20 -81.07
C ASP A 171 13.92 36.47 -80.46
N GLU A 172 15.17 36.61 -81.00
CA GLU A 172 16.34 35.98 -80.40
C GLU A 172 16.70 36.58 -79.00
N VAL A 173 16.61 37.89 -78.86
CA VAL A 173 16.81 38.57 -77.59
C VAL A 173 15.73 38.19 -76.57
N GLN A 174 14.47 38.17 -77.02
CA GLN A 174 13.37 37.79 -76.14
C GLN A 174 13.49 36.36 -75.65
N GLN A 175 13.87 35.41 -76.45
CA GLN A 175 14.12 34.03 -76.03
C GLN A 175 15.22 33.94 -74.96
N LEU A 176 16.31 34.71 -75.10
CA LEU A 176 17.40 34.74 -74.11
C LEU A 176 16.99 35.40 -72.81
N GLU A 177 16.13 36.44 -72.90
CA GLU A 177 15.58 37.06 -71.67
C GLU A 177 14.60 36.17 -70.97
N GLU A 178 13.75 35.41 -71.65
CA GLU A 178 12.87 34.40 -71.11
C GLU A 178 13.69 33.29 -70.39
N GLU A 179 14.76 32.81 -71.05
CA GLU A 179 15.68 31.83 -70.43
C GLU A 179 16.38 32.41 -69.17
N LEU A 180 16.82 33.68 -69.22
CA LEU A 180 17.42 34.35 -68.05
C LEU A 180 16.39 34.48 -66.94
N ASN A 181 15.14 34.82 -67.22
CA ASN A 181 14.07 34.89 -66.21
C ASN A 181 13.75 33.53 -65.66
N SER A 182 13.80 32.45 -66.45
CA SER A 182 13.66 31.07 -65.95
C SER A 182 14.75 30.74 -64.99
N ARG A 183 16.05 31.04 -65.25
CA ARG A 183 17.17 30.84 -64.38
C ARG A 183 17.07 31.65 -63.07
N PHE A 184 16.52 32.86 -63.16
CA PHE A 184 16.23 33.68 -62.01
C PHE A 184 15.16 33.04 -61.11
N ALA A 185 14.09 32.49 -61.72
CA ALA A 185 13.06 31.74 -60.94
C ALA A 185 13.60 30.50 -60.31
N GLU A 186 14.57 29.79 -60.91
CA GLU A 186 15.26 28.65 -60.32
C GLU A 186 15.96 29.00 -58.96
N ILE A 187 16.52 30.22 -58.86
CA ILE A 187 17.12 30.72 -57.62
C ILE A 187 16.07 30.75 -56.51
N ALA A 188 14.89 31.32 -56.77
CA ALA A 188 13.82 31.44 -55.80
C ALA A 188 13.33 30.06 -55.33
N VAL A 189 13.27 29.09 -56.23
CA VAL A 189 12.90 27.71 -55.90
C VAL A 189 13.97 27.06 -55.02
N ALA A 190 15.27 27.21 -55.35
CA ALA A 190 16.35 26.65 -54.57
C ALA A 190 16.44 27.29 -53.16
N GLU A 191 16.21 28.59 -53.06
CA GLU A 191 16.16 29.30 -51.76
C GLU A 191 14.97 28.84 -50.93
N ALA A 192 13.80 28.66 -51.52
CA ALA A 192 12.63 28.14 -50.82
C ALA A 192 12.87 26.72 -50.28
N ASP A 193 13.49 25.85 -51.10
CA ASP A 193 13.87 24.49 -50.66
C ASP A 193 14.89 24.50 -49.52
N LEU A 194 15.94 25.35 -49.61
CA LEU A 194 16.92 25.53 -48.53
C LEU A 194 16.24 26.01 -47.26
N ASN A 195 15.32 26.95 -47.33
CA ASN A 195 14.59 27.43 -46.15
C ASN A 195 13.73 26.32 -45.52
N ALA A 196 13.05 25.50 -46.33
CA ALA A 196 12.30 24.35 -45.84
C ALA A 196 13.21 23.34 -45.10
N ARG A 197 14.39 23.03 -45.65
CA ARG A 197 15.40 22.18 -45.03
C ARG A 197 15.92 22.76 -43.71
N LYS A 198 16.20 24.08 -43.67
CA LYS A 198 16.63 24.80 -42.43
C LYS A 198 15.55 24.77 -41.34
N MET A 199 14.27 24.89 -41.69
CA MET A 199 13.14 24.79 -40.78
C MET A 199 13.06 23.39 -40.12
N ALA A 200 13.29 22.34 -40.88
CA ALA A 200 13.31 20.97 -40.37
C ALA A 200 14.43 20.74 -39.30
N CYS A 201 15.56 21.48 -39.42
CA CYS A 201 16.69 21.43 -38.47
C CYS A 201 16.60 22.50 -37.39
N SER A 202 15.47 23.20 -37.23
CA SER A 202 15.39 24.31 -36.29
C SER A 202 15.50 23.81 -34.83
N SER A 203 16.09 24.63 -33.96
CA SER A 203 16.19 24.36 -32.53
C SER A 203 14.83 24.11 -31.88
N ASN A 204 13.75 24.70 -32.44
CA ASN A 204 12.39 24.48 -31.91
C ASN A 204 11.93 23.05 -32.15
N VAL A 205 12.19 22.45 -33.33
CA VAL A 205 11.84 21.04 -33.61
C VAL A 205 12.60 20.10 -32.66
N ILE A 206 13.89 20.32 -32.46
CA ILE A 206 14.71 19.55 -31.56
C ILE A 206 14.22 19.70 -30.08
N ASN A 207 13.88 20.92 -29.68
CA ASN A 207 13.36 21.17 -28.33
C ASN A 207 12.00 20.51 -28.12
N THR A 208 11.13 20.52 -29.15
CA THR A 208 9.85 19.79 -29.08
C THR A 208 10.05 18.30 -28.95
N ALA A 209 10.91 17.67 -29.77
CA ALA A 209 11.22 16.25 -29.67
C ALA A 209 11.83 15.88 -28.31
N ARG A 210 12.70 16.76 -27.75
CA ARG A 210 13.25 16.58 -26.41
C ARG A 210 12.17 16.66 -25.32
N ALA A 211 11.21 17.58 -25.47
CA ALA A 211 10.08 17.71 -24.55
C ALA A 211 9.16 16.48 -24.61
N GLU A 212 8.87 15.96 -25.80
CA GLU A 212 8.08 14.74 -25.99
C GLU A 212 8.75 13.52 -25.35
N LEU A 213 10.06 13.35 -25.57
CA LEU A 213 10.84 12.30 -24.90
C LEU A 213 10.75 12.41 -23.38
N LYS A 214 10.92 13.63 -22.84
CA LYS A 214 10.83 13.87 -21.39
C LYS A 214 9.44 13.53 -20.84
N VAL A 215 8.37 13.84 -21.54
CA VAL A 215 6.99 13.48 -21.16
C VAL A 215 6.84 11.96 -21.12
N ALA A 216 7.26 11.25 -22.18
CA ALA A 216 7.19 9.79 -22.22
C ALA A 216 8.01 9.12 -21.11
N GLN A 217 9.19 9.66 -20.79
CA GLN A 217 10.01 9.19 -19.66
C GLN A 217 9.29 9.36 -18.32
N LYS A 218 8.61 10.51 -18.11
CA LYS A 218 7.82 10.74 -16.89
C LYS A 218 6.59 9.85 -16.79
N GLU A 219 5.92 9.57 -17.89
CA GLU A 219 4.83 8.60 -17.93
C GLU A 219 5.32 7.19 -17.54
N LEU A 220 6.49 6.77 -18.04
CA LEU A 220 7.11 5.49 -17.70
C LEU A 220 7.52 5.44 -16.21
N GLU A 221 8.09 6.53 -15.69
CA GLU A 221 8.44 6.66 -14.27
C GLU A 221 7.22 6.47 -13.38
N MET A 222 6.08 7.13 -13.69
CA MET A 222 4.83 6.97 -12.93
C MET A 222 4.32 5.51 -12.92
N VAL A 223 4.44 4.79 -14.03
CA VAL A 223 4.03 3.37 -14.07
C VAL A 223 5.01 2.51 -13.28
N ASN A 224 6.32 2.79 -13.32
CA ASN A 224 7.30 2.09 -12.50
C ASN A 224 7.07 2.30 -11.00
N ASP A 225 6.75 3.53 -10.57
CA ASP A 225 6.40 3.85 -9.18
C ASP A 225 5.13 3.11 -8.74
N ARG A 226 4.12 3.03 -9.63
CA ARG A 226 2.92 2.25 -9.38
C ARG A 226 3.24 0.76 -9.22
N LEU A 227 4.06 0.19 -10.08
CA LEU A 227 4.51 -1.21 -9.96
C LEU A 227 5.33 -1.45 -8.69
N ALA A 228 6.19 -0.52 -8.30
CA ALA A 228 6.93 -0.60 -7.04
C ALA A 228 5.99 -0.60 -5.83
N ALA A 229 4.93 0.22 -5.86
CA ALA A 229 3.90 0.25 -4.81
C ALA A 229 3.05 -1.03 -4.73
N ARG A 230 3.12 -1.95 -5.72
CA ARG A 230 2.47 -3.27 -5.71
C ARG A 230 3.30 -4.33 -4.95
N THR A 231 4.53 -4.00 -4.59
CA THR A 231 5.37 -4.85 -3.72
C THR A 231 5.08 -4.47 -2.27
N ILE A 232 4.46 -5.39 -1.54
CA ILE A 232 3.91 -5.13 -0.22
C ILE A 232 4.90 -5.59 0.85
N THR A 233 5.23 -4.68 1.74
CA THR A 233 6.04 -4.94 2.94
C THR A 233 5.16 -4.91 4.19
N THR A 234 5.48 -5.75 5.16
CA THR A 234 4.77 -5.75 6.45
C THR A 234 5.21 -4.57 7.31
N PRO A 235 4.30 -3.77 7.88
CA PRO A 235 4.65 -2.75 8.86
C PRO A 235 4.88 -3.33 10.27
N VAL A 236 4.52 -4.60 10.48
CA VAL A 236 4.51 -5.28 11.78
C VAL A 236 5.56 -6.37 11.80
N SER A 237 6.35 -6.42 12.88
CA SER A 237 7.21 -7.57 13.18
C SER A 237 6.39 -8.59 13.95
N GLY A 238 6.38 -9.84 13.51
CA GLY A 238 5.59 -10.87 14.17
C GLY A 238 5.55 -12.18 13.40
N ARG A 239 4.53 -12.97 13.70
CA ARG A 239 4.28 -14.28 13.07
C ARG A 239 3.17 -14.17 12.04
N VAL A 240 3.36 -14.83 10.92
CA VAL A 240 2.30 -15.03 9.91
C VAL A 240 1.34 -16.09 10.44
N THR A 241 0.10 -15.71 10.75
CA THR A 241 -0.91 -16.60 11.33
C THR A 241 -1.88 -17.15 10.30
N GLN A 242 -2.00 -16.50 9.17
CA GLN A 242 -2.89 -16.93 8.09
C GLN A 242 -2.30 -16.54 6.74
N VAL A 243 -2.33 -17.49 5.81
CA VAL A 243 -2.01 -17.27 4.38
C VAL A 243 -3.05 -18.01 3.55
N SER A 244 -3.72 -17.33 2.66
CA SER A 244 -4.62 -17.96 1.70
C SER A 244 -4.60 -17.21 0.38
N LEU A 245 -4.40 -17.93 -0.72
CA LEU A 245 -4.56 -17.41 -2.08
C LEU A 245 -5.90 -17.89 -2.69
N ASP A 246 -6.75 -18.53 -1.89
CA ASP A 246 -8.08 -18.97 -2.32
C ASP A 246 -9.00 -17.75 -2.50
N PRO A 247 -9.59 -17.55 -3.69
CA PRO A 247 -10.51 -16.44 -3.97
C PRO A 247 -11.76 -16.41 -3.08
N GLU A 248 -12.16 -17.54 -2.50
CA GLU A 248 -13.30 -17.62 -1.59
C GLU A 248 -12.97 -17.09 -0.19
N ILE A 249 -11.68 -17.05 0.16
CA ILE A 249 -11.20 -16.59 1.45
C ILE A 249 -10.79 -15.12 1.38
N LYS A 250 -11.52 -14.25 2.06
CA LYS A 250 -11.28 -12.81 2.04
C LYS A 250 -9.89 -12.40 2.56
N THR A 251 -9.37 -13.11 3.56
CA THR A 251 -8.06 -12.79 4.16
C THR A 251 -6.94 -13.52 3.42
N ILE A 252 -6.09 -12.73 2.76
CA ILE A 252 -4.93 -13.24 2.01
C ILE A 252 -3.75 -13.49 2.95
N LEU A 253 -3.46 -12.54 3.82
CA LEU A 253 -2.32 -12.59 4.73
C LEU A 253 -2.67 -11.92 6.05
N ARG A 254 -2.25 -12.54 7.16
CA ARG A 254 -2.33 -11.95 8.49
C ARG A 254 -1.00 -12.11 9.21
N VAL A 255 -0.45 -11.00 9.66
CA VAL A 255 0.75 -10.93 10.51
C VAL A 255 0.34 -10.42 11.87
N VAL A 256 0.79 -11.09 12.92
CA VAL A 256 0.41 -10.81 14.29
C VAL A 256 1.67 -10.67 15.15
N ASN A 257 1.74 -9.60 15.90
CA ASN A 257 2.75 -9.44 16.95
C ASN A 257 2.20 -9.98 18.27
N GLU A 258 2.78 -11.07 18.73
CA GLU A 258 2.37 -11.77 19.95
C GLU A 258 3.17 -11.33 21.19
N ASP A 259 4.01 -10.32 21.11
CA ASP A 259 4.84 -9.84 22.23
C ASP A 259 4.59 -8.32 22.48
N PRO A 260 3.91 -7.97 23.59
CA PRO A 260 3.14 -8.85 24.49
C PRO A 260 1.80 -9.26 23.88
N ILE A 261 1.31 -10.44 24.26
CA ILE A 261 -0.08 -10.85 24.04
C ILE A 261 -0.94 -10.38 25.21
N TYR A 262 -2.16 -9.96 24.97
CA TYR A 262 -3.08 -9.49 26.00
C TYR A 262 -4.26 -10.43 26.16
N ALA A 263 -4.63 -10.76 27.39
CA ALA A 263 -5.94 -11.32 27.68
C ALA A 263 -6.93 -10.17 27.89
N ARG A 264 -7.89 -10.05 26.99
CA ARG A 264 -9.02 -9.12 27.10
C ARG A 264 -10.13 -9.79 27.89
N VAL A 265 -10.22 -9.46 29.17
CA VAL A 265 -11.24 -9.98 30.07
C VAL A 265 -12.51 -9.14 29.92
N VAL A 266 -13.65 -9.81 29.77
CA VAL A 266 -14.97 -9.16 29.66
C VAL A 266 -15.70 -9.31 30.98
N ALA A 267 -15.89 -8.20 31.69
CA ALA A 267 -16.59 -8.18 32.98
C ALA A 267 -17.85 -7.33 32.94
N PRO A 268 -18.90 -7.70 33.67
CA PRO A 268 -20.09 -6.86 33.81
C PRO A 268 -19.74 -5.51 34.46
N LEU A 269 -20.43 -4.45 34.02
CA LEU A 269 -20.23 -3.07 34.55
C LEU A 269 -20.40 -3.00 36.07
N THR A 270 -21.22 -3.86 36.66
CA THR A 270 -21.45 -3.94 38.11
C THR A 270 -20.19 -4.19 38.93
N PHE A 271 -19.19 -4.84 38.32
CA PHE A 271 -17.89 -5.14 38.95
C PHE A 271 -16.77 -4.18 38.52
N SER A 272 -17.08 -3.12 37.78
CA SER A 272 -16.08 -2.16 37.30
C SER A 272 -15.25 -1.50 38.41
N ASN A 273 -15.83 -1.28 39.58
CA ASN A 273 -15.15 -0.67 40.72
C ASN A 273 -14.25 -1.66 41.47
N GLU A 274 -14.42 -2.95 41.25
CA GLU A 274 -13.68 -4.03 41.92
C GLU A 274 -12.46 -4.46 41.12
N ILE A 275 -12.52 -4.33 39.78
CA ILE A 275 -11.41 -4.63 38.89
C ILE A 275 -10.53 -3.40 38.78
N GLN A 276 -9.42 -3.38 39.47
CA GLN A 276 -8.46 -2.28 39.48
C GLN A 276 -7.14 -2.67 38.82
N PRO A 277 -6.44 -1.72 38.18
CA PRO A 277 -5.08 -1.97 37.71
C PRO A 277 -4.17 -2.44 38.85
N GLY A 278 -3.34 -3.45 38.59
CA GLY A 278 -2.43 -4.06 39.59
C GLY A 278 -2.95 -5.34 40.26
N LEU A 279 -4.26 -5.68 40.15
CA LEU A 279 -4.80 -6.92 40.65
C LEU A 279 -4.22 -8.12 39.94
N GLU A 280 -3.90 -9.18 40.68
CA GLU A 280 -3.48 -10.45 40.09
C GLU A 280 -4.72 -11.22 39.60
N ALA A 281 -4.63 -11.80 38.43
CA ALA A 281 -5.65 -12.64 37.85
C ALA A 281 -5.06 -13.97 37.42
N VAL A 282 -5.81 -15.02 37.60
CA VAL A 282 -5.47 -16.37 37.14
C VAL A 282 -6.26 -16.63 35.88
N LEU A 283 -5.56 -16.88 34.78
CA LEU A 283 -6.13 -17.16 33.46
C LEU A 283 -6.10 -18.66 33.20
N THR A 284 -7.25 -19.27 33.04
CA THR A 284 -7.39 -20.70 32.74
C THR A 284 -7.88 -20.87 31.31
N PHE A 285 -7.13 -21.57 30.48
CA PHE A 285 -7.47 -21.81 29.07
C PHE A 285 -8.40 -23.00 28.94
N HIS A 286 -9.38 -22.91 28.03
CA HIS A 286 -10.41 -23.95 27.88
C HIS A 286 -9.90 -25.20 27.17
N ASN A 287 -8.91 -25.07 26.31
CA ASN A 287 -8.41 -26.17 25.47
C ASN A 287 -7.19 -26.88 26.06
N GLU A 288 -6.61 -26.34 27.10
CA GLU A 288 -5.42 -26.90 27.77
C GLU A 288 -5.61 -26.70 29.28
N ASP A 289 -5.24 -27.67 30.07
CA ASP A 289 -5.21 -27.54 31.56
C ASP A 289 -4.09 -26.59 32.00
N LEU A 290 -3.95 -25.47 31.31
CA LEU A 290 -2.94 -24.48 31.54
C LEU A 290 -3.52 -23.28 32.26
N THR A 291 -2.83 -22.89 33.35
CA THR A 291 -3.13 -21.67 34.09
C THR A 291 -1.93 -20.73 34.02
N VAL A 292 -2.20 -19.48 33.68
CA VAL A 292 -1.18 -18.41 33.65
C VAL A 292 -1.63 -17.32 34.62
N THR A 293 -0.71 -16.80 35.41
CA THR A 293 -0.98 -15.63 36.26
C THR A 293 -0.55 -14.37 35.55
N GLY A 294 -1.42 -13.37 35.60
CA GLY A 294 -1.14 -12.05 35.04
C GLY A 294 -1.64 -10.95 35.98
N ARG A 295 -1.25 -9.68 35.69
CA ARG A 295 -1.75 -8.52 36.44
C ARG A 295 -2.58 -7.66 35.54
N VAL A 296 -3.72 -7.20 36.02
CA VAL A 296 -4.55 -6.21 35.34
C VAL A 296 -3.73 -4.95 35.10
N GLU A 297 -3.48 -4.63 33.84
CA GLU A 297 -2.74 -3.43 33.45
C GLU A 297 -3.65 -2.22 33.32
N SER A 298 -4.83 -2.42 32.72
CA SER A 298 -5.81 -1.34 32.52
C SER A 298 -7.23 -1.88 32.46
N VAL A 299 -8.18 -1.03 32.80
CA VAL A 299 -9.62 -1.29 32.69
C VAL A 299 -10.22 -0.20 31.80
N SER A 300 -11.13 -0.58 30.90
CA SER A 300 -11.82 0.37 30.02
C SER A 300 -12.69 1.30 30.88
N ILE A 301 -12.57 2.61 30.64
CA ILE A 301 -13.41 3.63 31.29
C ILE A 301 -14.79 3.69 30.65
N VAL A 302 -14.91 3.34 29.36
CA VAL A 302 -16.16 3.41 28.62
C VAL A 302 -16.79 2.04 28.56
N PRO A 303 -18.00 1.85 29.09
CA PRO A 303 -18.73 0.59 28.96
C PRO A 303 -19.09 0.32 27.50
N VAL A 304 -18.96 -0.93 27.11
CA VAL A 304 -19.31 -1.41 25.79
C VAL A 304 -20.61 -2.21 25.89
N PRO A 305 -21.65 -1.93 25.06
CA PRO A 305 -22.84 -2.76 25.03
C PRO A 305 -22.51 -4.09 24.34
N LEU A 306 -22.71 -5.20 25.06
CA LEU A 306 -22.54 -6.54 24.52
C LEU A 306 -23.81 -7.34 24.83
N MET A 307 -24.54 -7.75 23.77
CA MET A 307 -25.78 -8.53 23.86
C MET A 307 -26.80 -8.00 24.89
N GLY A 308 -26.95 -6.67 25.00
CA GLY A 308 -27.90 -6.01 25.91
C GLY A 308 -27.38 -5.81 27.34
N LEU A 309 -26.14 -6.18 27.63
CA LEU A 309 -25.48 -5.89 28.90
C LEU A 309 -24.37 -4.89 28.70
N SER A 310 -24.18 -4.01 29.67
CA SER A 310 -23.00 -3.11 29.70
C SER A 310 -21.83 -3.86 30.32
N VAL A 311 -20.73 -3.96 29.59
CA VAL A 311 -19.51 -4.64 30.02
C VAL A 311 -18.33 -3.67 30.03
N VAL A 312 -17.35 -3.97 30.85
CA VAL A 312 -16.03 -3.33 30.87
C VAL A 312 -14.97 -4.34 30.44
N HIS A 313 -13.95 -3.85 29.78
CA HIS A 313 -12.83 -4.69 29.37
C HIS A 313 -11.63 -4.43 30.28
N ALA A 314 -11.09 -5.49 30.87
CA ALA A 314 -9.80 -5.45 31.55
C ALA A 314 -8.75 -6.11 30.68
N LEU A 315 -7.56 -5.49 30.58
CA LEU A 315 -6.44 -6.00 29.82
C LEU A 315 -5.35 -6.52 30.74
N ILE A 316 -4.93 -7.74 30.49
CA ILE A 316 -3.91 -8.44 31.26
C ILE A 316 -2.80 -8.87 30.30
N PRO A 317 -1.60 -8.26 30.37
CA PRO A 317 -0.48 -8.70 29.53
C PRO A 317 0.03 -10.06 30.01
N ILE A 318 0.26 -10.94 29.04
CA ILE A 318 0.84 -12.26 29.27
C ILE A 318 2.22 -12.26 28.62
N ARG A 319 3.28 -12.49 29.39
CA ARG A 319 4.65 -12.40 28.89
C ARG A 319 5.32 -13.75 28.69
N ASP A 320 5.08 -14.70 29.58
CA ASP A 320 5.74 -16.01 29.57
C ASP A 320 4.69 -17.10 29.29
N VAL A 321 4.32 -17.27 28.06
CA VAL A 321 3.42 -18.36 27.68
C VAL A 321 4.28 -19.53 27.20
N PRO A 322 4.18 -20.70 27.83
CA PRO A 322 5.02 -21.86 27.48
C PRO A 322 4.67 -22.53 26.14
N PHE A 323 3.70 -22.00 25.43
CA PHE A 323 3.25 -22.48 24.11
C PHE A 323 3.02 -21.27 23.18
N SER A 324 2.95 -21.50 21.89
CA SER A 324 2.55 -20.46 20.94
C SER A 324 1.09 -20.09 21.19
N ALA A 325 0.85 -19.13 22.10
CA ALA A 325 -0.46 -18.57 22.32
C ALA A 325 -0.93 -17.93 21.02
N ILE A 326 -2.01 -18.42 20.49
CA ILE A 326 -2.60 -17.91 19.25
C ILE A 326 -3.63 -16.86 19.64
N SER A 327 -3.59 -15.70 18.98
CA SER A 327 -4.68 -14.72 19.10
C SER A 327 -6.01 -15.40 18.81
N SER A 328 -7.05 -15.10 19.60
CA SER A 328 -8.37 -15.73 19.62
C SER A 328 -8.50 -16.99 20.49
N MET A 329 -7.47 -17.40 21.22
CA MET A 329 -7.67 -18.37 22.30
C MET A 329 -8.55 -17.79 23.40
N THR A 330 -9.46 -18.59 23.95
CA THR A 330 -10.41 -18.17 24.95
C THR A 330 -10.23 -18.97 26.25
N GLY A 331 -10.66 -18.36 27.34
CA GLY A 331 -10.59 -18.99 28.66
C GLY A 331 -11.41 -18.24 29.71
N GLU A 332 -11.18 -18.62 30.95
CA GLU A 332 -11.79 -18.00 32.14
C GLU A 332 -10.74 -17.30 32.98
N ALA A 333 -10.92 -16.01 33.22
CA ALA A 333 -10.08 -15.22 34.12
C ALA A 333 -10.72 -15.21 35.52
N SER A 334 -9.97 -15.61 36.52
CA SER A 334 -10.36 -15.54 37.92
C SER A 334 -9.67 -14.36 38.59
N ILE A 335 -10.43 -13.30 38.89
CA ILE A 335 -9.95 -12.06 39.51
C ILE A 335 -10.45 -12.03 40.97
N PRO A 336 -9.62 -11.84 41.98
CA PRO A 336 -10.06 -11.75 43.37
C PRO A 336 -10.96 -10.54 43.56
N SER A 337 -12.15 -10.75 44.13
CA SER A 337 -13.14 -9.69 44.40
C SER A 337 -13.57 -9.75 45.87
N ILE A 338 -13.73 -8.56 46.46
CA ILE A 338 -14.07 -8.43 47.90
C ILE A 338 -15.60 -8.51 48.14
N LYS A 339 -16.42 -8.44 47.06
CA LYS A 339 -17.88 -8.25 47.17
C LYS A 339 -18.74 -9.26 46.42
N ILE A 340 -18.30 -10.45 46.18
CA ILE A 340 -19.19 -11.44 45.54
C ILE A 340 -20.11 -12.02 46.62
N ASP A 341 -21.35 -11.52 46.64
CA ASP A 341 -22.46 -12.13 47.35
C ASP A 341 -22.84 -13.45 46.64
N PRO A 342 -22.66 -14.63 47.23
CA PRO A 342 -22.83 -15.91 46.55
C PRO A 342 -24.24 -16.16 45.99
N PHE A 343 -25.21 -15.30 46.31
CA PHE A 343 -26.61 -15.43 45.90
C PHE A 343 -27.06 -14.58 44.71
N HIS A 344 -26.20 -13.80 44.06
CA HIS A 344 -26.65 -12.97 42.96
C HIS A 344 -26.59 -13.68 41.59
N SER A 345 -27.76 -13.68 40.94
CA SER A 345 -28.09 -14.25 39.62
C SER A 345 -27.23 -13.75 38.46
N SER A 346 -26.27 -12.84 38.69
CA SER A 346 -25.38 -12.29 37.68
C SER A 346 -24.37 -13.29 37.10
N LEU A 347 -23.99 -14.30 37.89
CA LEU A 347 -23.13 -15.41 37.41
C LEU A 347 -23.86 -16.30 36.39
N ALA A 348 -25.18 -16.51 36.56
CA ALA A 348 -25.98 -17.23 35.57
C ALA A 348 -26.11 -16.46 34.26
N ALA A 349 -26.17 -15.14 34.31
CA ALA A 349 -26.20 -14.28 33.13
C ALA A 349 -24.86 -14.27 32.39
N LEU A 350 -23.73 -14.27 33.11
CA LEU A 350 -22.38 -14.38 32.52
C LEU A 350 -22.17 -15.74 31.85
N ARG A 351 -22.65 -16.82 32.49
CA ARG A 351 -22.56 -18.19 31.93
C ARG A 351 -23.40 -18.33 30.68
N ALA A 352 -24.60 -17.73 30.65
CA ALA A 352 -25.45 -17.68 29.47
C ALA A 352 -24.89 -16.82 28.35
N LEU A 353 -24.19 -15.74 28.66
CA LEU A 353 -23.44 -14.91 27.72
C LEU A 353 -22.25 -15.66 27.13
N TYR A 354 -21.49 -16.36 27.97
CA TYR A 354 -20.35 -17.17 27.55
C TYR A 354 -20.78 -18.29 26.59
N GLU A 355 -21.85 -19.02 26.92
CA GLU A 355 -22.39 -20.07 26.04
C GLU A 355 -22.89 -19.50 24.69
N LYS A 356 -23.53 -18.33 24.71
CA LYS A 356 -23.92 -17.64 23.47
C LYS A 356 -22.72 -17.13 22.67
N PHE A 357 -21.71 -16.60 23.32
CA PHE A 357 -20.49 -16.08 22.68
C PHE A 357 -19.67 -17.23 22.06
N SER A 358 -19.47 -18.32 22.81
CA SER A 358 -18.81 -19.54 22.32
C SER A 358 -19.56 -20.18 21.13
N ASN A 359 -20.88 -20.13 21.12
CA ASN A 359 -21.72 -20.65 20.03
C ASN A 359 -21.78 -19.71 18.82
N SER A 360 -21.55 -18.42 19.01
CA SER A 360 -21.43 -17.42 17.91
C SER A 360 -20.11 -17.59 17.16
N LEU A 361 -19.00 -17.83 17.88
CA LEU A 361 -17.68 -18.06 17.29
C LEU A 361 -17.54 -19.42 16.57
N ARG A 362 -18.43 -20.37 16.85
CA ARG A 362 -18.48 -21.65 16.10
C ARG A 362 -19.28 -21.62 14.80
N LYS A 363 -19.95 -20.48 14.54
CA LYS A 363 -20.82 -20.32 13.35
C LYS A 363 -20.25 -19.38 12.27
N GLU A 364 -19.10 -18.76 12.51
CA GLU A 364 -18.27 -18.06 11.54
C GLU A 364 -17.00 -18.87 11.22
#